data_4357ea1b67b83dafc2fbb98d35cfdab8
#
_entry.id   4357ea1b67b83dafc2fbb98d35cfdab8
#
_cell.length_a   1.000
_cell.length_b   1.000
_cell.length_c   1.000
_cell.angle_alpha   90.00
_cell.angle_beta   90.00
_cell.angle_gamma   90.00
#
_symmetry.space_group_name_H-M   'P 1'
#
loop_
_entity.id
_entity.type
_entity.pdbx_description
1 polymer ?
#
loop_
_entity_poly.entity_id
_entity_poly.type
_entity_poly.pdbx_seq_one_letter_code
_entity_poly.pdbx_strand_id
1 'polypeptide(L)'
;MDIDTLHTDFHVDQVIDYVHEGLRDIDTNYAMELYKKFEQQRWQVHELDFTQDRVDWQEKLSNRQKEAFLAIATGFHHGERQVAVDIIPIISAVPKDEHKIFLTSHLEDESRHTVFFDRFYREVVGFASDGIQDTLDQSYQYMSETFIGSFGFLAYLTDQIRLNPNDRRLLVSALTNYQLWIEGVLALSVMKVTLSFCKKFQVLPAFHKGFLATTRDESRHVYFGMKLLKELISEDPSLVPVVYDTVYTMLNMSSTYTTLIDYTPLGVERLFVRATMIENLKKKLNMLEIPIPRELQAMIDAIQPEAAAGG
;
A
#
# COMPACT_ATOMS: atom_id res chain seq x y z
N MET A 1 3.07 10.45 -17.78
CA MET A 1 4.13 9.51 -18.26
C MET A 1 3.39 8.30 -18.74
N ASP A 2 3.54 7.94 -19.99
CA ASP A 2 2.95 6.74 -20.58
C ASP A 2 3.43 5.52 -19.78
N ILE A 3 2.56 4.54 -19.52
CA ILE A 3 2.92 3.29 -18.85
C ILE A 3 4.04 2.57 -19.62
N ASP A 4 4.14 2.79 -20.95
CA ASP A 4 5.20 2.24 -21.79
C ASP A 4 6.59 2.88 -21.54
N THR A 5 6.64 4.04 -20.88
CA THR A 5 7.89 4.67 -20.48
C THR A 5 8.38 4.27 -19.10
N LEU A 6 7.62 3.46 -18.37
CA LEU A 6 8.09 2.80 -17.16
C LEU A 6 9.07 1.70 -17.59
N HIS A 7 10.34 1.97 -17.42
CA HIS A 7 11.36 0.96 -17.70
C HIS A 7 11.15 -0.25 -16.79
N THR A 8 10.90 -1.40 -17.37
CA THR A 8 10.74 -2.68 -16.67
C THR A 8 12.00 -3.10 -15.90
N ASP A 9 13.11 -2.38 -16.11
CA ASP A 9 14.40 -2.62 -15.45
C ASP A 9 14.55 -1.92 -14.10
N PHE A 10 13.65 -1.01 -13.74
CA PHE A 10 13.65 -0.40 -12.40
C PHE A 10 13.32 -1.42 -11.33
N HIS A 11 14.12 -1.46 -10.28
CA HIS A 11 13.73 -2.08 -9.02
C HIS A 11 12.64 -1.24 -8.36
N VAL A 12 11.71 -1.88 -7.64
CA VAL A 12 10.64 -1.18 -6.92
C VAL A 12 11.16 -0.08 -6.00
N ASP A 13 12.29 -0.30 -5.35
CA ASP A 13 12.96 0.72 -4.50
C ASP A 13 13.37 1.94 -5.33
N GLN A 14 13.86 1.76 -6.54
CA GLN A 14 14.23 2.87 -7.45
C GLN A 14 13.02 3.68 -7.88
N VAL A 15 11.86 3.04 -8.11
CA VAL A 15 10.62 3.75 -8.43
C VAL A 15 10.16 4.58 -7.23
N ILE A 16 10.17 4.00 -6.04
CA ILE A 16 9.80 4.69 -4.79
C ILE A 16 10.76 5.85 -4.53
N ASP A 17 12.07 5.59 -4.60
CA ASP A 17 13.10 6.61 -4.37
C ASP A 17 13.01 7.72 -5.41
N TYR A 18 12.83 7.39 -6.70
CA TYR A 18 12.65 8.38 -7.76
C TYR A 18 11.46 9.31 -7.51
N VAL A 19 10.31 8.76 -7.11
CA VAL A 19 9.14 9.58 -6.75
C VAL A 19 9.45 10.45 -5.54
N HIS A 20 10.03 9.88 -4.49
CA HIS A 20 10.35 10.61 -3.25
C HIS A 20 11.43 11.68 -3.48
N GLU A 21 12.46 11.43 -4.28
CA GLU A 21 13.48 12.41 -4.63
C GLU A 21 12.91 13.57 -5.43
N GLY A 22 12.07 13.29 -6.41
CA GLY A 22 11.40 14.32 -7.18
C GLY A 22 10.42 15.18 -6.39
N LEU A 23 10.10 14.77 -5.14
CA LEU A 23 9.18 15.45 -4.24
C LEU A 23 9.89 16.15 -3.05
N ARG A 24 11.21 15.96 -2.87
CA ARG A 24 11.96 16.52 -1.72
C ARG A 24 11.95 18.04 -1.67
N ASP A 25 11.95 18.70 -2.82
CA ASP A 25 12.04 20.16 -2.94
C ASP A 25 10.67 20.88 -2.94
N ILE A 26 9.59 20.15 -2.67
CA ILE A 26 8.23 20.70 -2.66
C ILE A 26 7.93 21.33 -1.31
N ASP A 27 8.07 22.65 -1.21
CA ASP A 27 8.14 23.32 0.08
C ASP A 27 6.83 23.98 0.56
N THR A 28 5.97 24.46 -0.30
CA THR A 28 4.84 25.31 0.15
C THR A 28 3.46 24.82 -0.26
N ASN A 29 3.33 24.07 -1.33
CA ASN A 29 2.05 23.50 -1.77
C ASN A 29 2.23 22.09 -2.31
N TYR A 30 2.76 21.21 -1.46
CA TYR A 30 3.04 19.82 -1.83
C TYR A 30 1.83 19.09 -2.41
N ALA A 31 0.62 19.39 -1.92
CA ALA A 31 -0.60 18.73 -2.41
C ALA A 31 -0.85 19.03 -3.89
N MET A 32 -0.69 20.29 -4.32
CA MET A 32 -0.89 20.67 -5.72
C MET A 32 0.23 20.17 -6.63
N GLU A 33 1.46 20.11 -6.13
CA GLU A 33 2.55 19.49 -6.90
C GLU A 33 2.36 17.97 -7.07
N LEU A 34 1.85 17.30 -6.03
CA LEU A 34 1.49 15.88 -6.12
C LEU A 34 0.31 15.67 -7.08
N TYR A 35 -0.69 16.56 -7.07
CA TYR A 35 -1.78 16.55 -8.04
C TYR A 35 -1.25 16.70 -9.48
N LYS A 36 -0.33 17.63 -9.73
CA LYS A 36 0.34 17.78 -11.02
C LYS A 36 1.10 16.51 -11.43
N LYS A 37 1.76 15.84 -10.47
CA LYS A 37 2.41 14.55 -10.72
C LYS A 37 1.39 13.46 -11.07
N PHE A 38 0.26 13.40 -10.39
CA PHE A 38 -0.84 12.51 -10.74
C PHE A 38 -1.27 12.69 -12.22
N GLU A 39 -1.54 13.94 -12.67
CA GLU A 39 -1.91 14.20 -14.06
C GLU A 39 -0.85 13.74 -15.06
N GLN A 40 0.44 13.99 -14.75
CA GLN A 40 1.57 13.62 -15.61
C GLN A 40 1.82 12.10 -15.66
N GLN A 41 1.48 11.39 -14.60
CA GLN A 41 1.79 9.97 -14.42
C GLN A 41 0.58 9.06 -14.59
N ARG A 42 -0.57 9.62 -14.92
CA ARG A 42 -1.81 8.86 -15.14
C ARG A 42 -1.62 7.82 -16.22
N TRP A 43 -2.02 6.59 -15.95
CA TRP A 43 -1.96 5.45 -16.86
C TRP A 43 -3.35 4.87 -17.09
N GLN A 44 -3.52 4.12 -18.18
CA GLN A 44 -4.80 3.56 -18.56
C GLN A 44 -4.81 2.04 -18.36
N VAL A 45 -5.62 1.58 -17.43
CA VAL A 45 -5.72 0.16 -17.10
C VAL A 45 -6.18 -0.69 -18.31
N HIS A 46 -7.00 -0.14 -19.19
CA HIS A 46 -7.52 -0.84 -20.36
C HIS A 46 -6.49 -1.04 -21.48
N GLU A 47 -5.36 -0.36 -21.44
CA GLU A 47 -4.24 -0.55 -22.39
C GLU A 47 -3.34 -1.73 -22.02
N LEU A 48 -3.51 -2.34 -20.85
CA LEU A 48 -2.76 -3.53 -20.48
C LEU A 48 -3.27 -4.76 -21.27
N ASP A 49 -2.36 -5.42 -21.99
CA ASP A 49 -2.64 -6.66 -22.71
C ASP A 49 -2.22 -7.88 -21.86
N PHE A 50 -3.18 -8.54 -21.25
CA PHE A 50 -2.98 -9.73 -20.42
C PHE A 50 -2.85 -11.05 -21.18
N THR A 51 -2.72 -11.04 -22.51
CA THR A 51 -2.63 -12.26 -23.32
C THR A 51 -1.48 -13.15 -22.88
N GLN A 52 -0.27 -12.58 -22.71
CA GLN A 52 0.88 -13.36 -22.25
C GLN A 52 0.76 -13.79 -20.80
N ASP A 53 0.18 -12.94 -19.94
CA ASP A 53 -0.01 -13.23 -18.52
C ASP A 53 -0.91 -14.43 -18.30
N ARG A 54 -1.95 -14.60 -19.12
CA ARG A 54 -2.82 -15.77 -19.11
C ARG A 54 -2.07 -17.04 -19.47
N VAL A 55 -1.20 -16.99 -20.48
CA VAL A 55 -0.34 -18.13 -20.86
C VAL A 55 0.63 -18.48 -19.72
N ASP A 56 1.31 -17.48 -19.18
CA ASP A 56 2.25 -17.68 -18.07
C ASP A 56 1.55 -18.26 -16.85
N TRP A 57 0.35 -17.77 -16.52
CA TRP A 57 -0.46 -18.27 -15.42
C TRP A 57 -0.82 -19.73 -15.58
N GLN A 58 -1.23 -20.15 -16.78
CA GLN A 58 -1.66 -21.51 -17.05
C GLN A 58 -0.49 -22.50 -17.13
N GLU A 59 0.61 -22.11 -17.79
CA GLU A 59 1.66 -23.04 -18.22
C GLU A 59 2.95 -22.94 -17.41
N LYS A 60 3.30 -21.76 -16.84
CA LYS A 60 4.60 -21.57 -16.19
C LYS A 60 4.52 -21.61 -14.66
N LEU A 61 3.40 -21.14 -14.06
CA LEU A 61 3.29 -21.08 -12.62
C LEU A 61 2.82 -22.40 -12.02
N SER A 62 3.55 -22.88 -11.00
CA SER A 62 3.10 -24.00 -10.18
C SER A 62 1.90 -23.61 -9.32
N ASN A 63 1.11 -24.59 -8.86
CA ASN A 63 -0.03 -24.33 -7.97
C ASN A 63 0.37 -23.58 -6.71
N ARG A 64 1.51 -23.92 -6.09
CA ARG A 64 2.01 -23.20 -4.90
C ARG A 64 2.35 -21.74 -5.19
N GLN A 65 2.89 -21.43 -6.38
CA GLN A 65 3.15 -20.05 -6.79
C GLN A 65 1.84 -19.29 -7.01
N LYS A 66 0.86 -19.92 -7.67
CA LYS A 66 -0.47 -19.34 -7.87
C LYS A 66 -1.15 -19.03 -6.55
N GLU A 67 -1.17 -19.96 -5.61
CA GLU A 67 -1.76 -19.76 -4.27
C GLU A 67 -1.09 -18.63 -3.50
N ALA A 68 0.25 -18.59 -3.45
CA ALA A 68 0.99 -17.53 -2.80
C ALA A 68 0.77 -16.17 -3.47
N PHE A 69 0.71 -16.13 -4.80
CA PHE A 69 0.44 -14.93 -5.58
C PHE A 69 -0.99 -14.42 -5.33
N LEU A 70 -1.98 -15.31 -5.36
CA LEU A 70 -3.38 -14.97 -5.11
C LEU A 70 -3.59 -14.44 -3.68
N ALA A 71 -2.91 -14.99 -2.68
CA ALA A 71 -2.99 -14.47 -1.31
C ALA A 71 -2.56 -13.00 -1.23
N ILE A 72 -1.56 -12.59 -2.02
CA ILE A 72 -1.13 -11.20 -2.12
C ILE A 72 -2.13 -10.39 -2.95
N ALA A 73 -2.41 -10.82 -4.17
CA ALA A 73 -3.28 -10.10 -5.10
C ALA A 73 -4.69 -9.86 -4.52
N THR A 74 -5.20 -10.83 -3.73
CA THR A 74 -6.49 -10.69 -3.04
C THR A 74 -6.43 -9.60 -1.98
N GLY A 75 -5.36 -9.53 -1.19
CA GLY A 75 -5.18 -8.46 -0.22
C GLY A 75 -5.23 -7.08 -0.88
N PHE A 76 -4.55 -6.90 -2.01
CA PHE A 76 -4.62 -5.67 -2.79
C PHE A 76 -6.02 -5.43 -3.35
N HIS A 77 -6.62 -6.39 -4.07
CA HIS A 77 -7.93 -6.20 -4.70
C HIS A 77 -9.02 -5.76 -3.71
N HIS A 78 -9.07 -6.40 -2.55
CA HIS A 78 -10.02 -6.03 -1.49
C HIS A 78 -9.62 -4.72 -0.81
N GLY A 79 -8.33 -4.49 -0.62
CA GLY A 79 -7.79 -3.27 -0.03
C GLY A 79 -8.13 -2.04 -0.87
N GLU A 80 -7.79 -2.03 -2.15
CA GLU A 80 -8.05 -0.94 -3.10
C GLU A 80 -9.55 -0.58 -3.15
N ARG A 81 -10.41 -1.60 -3.18
CA ARG A 81 -11.85 -1.39 -3.12
C ARG A 81 -12.30 -0.81 -1.78
N GLN A 82 -11.73 -1.26 -0.67
CA GLN A 82 -12.11 -0.79 0.67
C GLN A 82 -11.66 0.65 0.88
N VAL A 83 -10.41 0.98 0.54
CA VAL A 83 -9.88 2.34 0.72
C VAL A 83 -10.57 3.35 -0.17
N ALA A 84 -11.07 2.96 -1.34
CA ALA A 84 -11.89 3.83 -2.18
C ALA A 84 -13.17 4.31 -1.47
N VAL A 85 -13.67 3.56 -0.48
CA VAL A 85 -14.79 3.97 0.38
C VAL A 85 -14.33 4.75 1.60
N ASP A 86 -13.25 4.28 2.23
CA ASP A 86 -12.76 4.80 3.51
C ASP A 86 -12.06 6.15 3.38
N ILE A 87 -11.52 6.50 2.21
CA ILE A 87 -10.91 7.80 1.97
C ILE A 87 -11.91 8.97 1.97
N ILE A 88 -13.20 8.73 1.68
CA ILE A 88 -14.23 9.76 1.55
C ILE A 88 -14.41 10.58 2.84
N PRO A 89 -14.56 9.97 4.03
CA PRO A 89 -14.59 10.72 5.28
C PRO A 89 -13.30 11.51 5.55
N ILE A 90 -12.14 10.97 5.16
CA ILE A 90 -10.85 11.67 5.29
C ILE A 90 -10.82 12.92 4.41
N ILE A 91 -11.27 12.84 3.14
CA ILE A 91 -11.39 14.00 2.23
C ILE A 91 -12.24 15.10 2.87
N SER A 92 -13.31 14.72 3.56
CA SER A 92 -14.20 15.69 4.22
C SER A 92 -13.56 16.34 5.44
N ALA A 93 -12.69 15.63 6.15
CA ALA A 93 -12.10 16.06 7.42
C ALA A 93 -10.79 16.86 7.28
N VAL A 94 -10.07 16.72 6.14
CA VAL A 94 -8.82 17.48 5.96
C VAL A 94 -9.06 19.00 5.88
N PRO A 95 -8.16 19.82 6.47
CA PRO A 95 -8.46 21.23 6.70
C PRO A 95 -8.36 22.12 5.45
N LYS A 96 -7.54 21.76 4.46
CA LYS A 96 -7.23 22.60 3.30
C LYS A 96 -7.87 22.07 2.02
N ASP A 97 -8.28 22.98 1.13
CA ASP A 97 -8.88 22.58 -0.14
C ASP A 97 -7.88 21.89 -1.06
N GLU A 98 -6.61 22.27 -1.04
CA GLU A 98 -5.55 21.58 -1.77
C GLU A 98 -5.38 20.13 -1.34
N HIS A 99 -5.54 19.83 -0.05
CA HIS A 99 -5.54 18.45 0.45
C HIS A 99 -6.72 17.66 -0.11
N LYS A 100 -7.93 18.26 -0.17
CA LYS A 100 -9.12 17.61 -0.75
C LYS A 100 -8.93 17.33 -2.24
N ILE A 101 -8.35 18.30 -2.98
CA ILE A 101 -8.06 18.14 -4.41
C ILE A 101 -7.13 16.94 -4.62
N PHE A 102 -6.01 16.87 -3.89
CA PHE A 102 -5.09 15.74 -4.02
C PHE A 102 -5.76 14.40 -3.62
N LEU A 103 -6.47 14.36 -2.50
CA LEU A 103 -7.15 13.14 -2.05
C LEU A 103 -8.26 12.68 -3.01
N THR A 104 -8.83 13.58 -3.81
CA THR A 104 -9.76 13.22 -4.88
C THR A 104 -9.02 12.50 -6.03
N SER A 105 -7.80 12.92 -6.36
CA SER A 105 -6.96 12.21 -7.32
C SER A 105 -6.48 10.85 -6.79
N HIS A 106 -6.21 10.77 -5.48
CA HIS A 106 -5.91 9.53 -4.79
C HIS A 106 -7.10 8.55 -4.90
N LEU A 107 -8.33 8.99 -4.62
CA LEU A 107 -9.54 8.17 -4.79
C LEU A 107 -9.69 7.64 -6.25
N GLU A 108 -9.30 8.43 -7.25
CA GLU A 108 -9.29 7.98 -8.65
C GLU A 108 -8.24 6.90 -8.88
N ASP A 109 -7.04 7.04 -8.30
CA ASP A 109 -6.00 6.01 -8.38
C ASP A 109 -6.49 4.68 -7.77
N GLU A 110 -7.09 4.68 -6.57
CA GLU A 110 -7.64 3.48 -5.91
C GLU A 110 -8.74 2.79 -6.73
N SER A 111 -9.58 3.61 -7.36
CA SER A 111 -10.61 3.10 -8.27
C SER A 111 -10.00 2.41 -9.51
N ARG A 112 -8.92 2.97 -10.05
CA ARG A 112 -8.18 2.41 -11.17
C ARG A 112 -7.45 1.12 -10.78
N HIS A 113 -6.84 1.08 -9.58
CA HIS A 113 -6.21 -0.11 -9.03
C HIS A 113 -7.22 -1.24 -8.82
N THR A 114 -8.40 -0.94 -8.30
CA THR A 114 -9.50 -1.92 -8.18
C THR A 114 -9.84 -2.55 -9.55
N VAL A 115 -9.98 -1.73 -10.59
CA VAL A 115 -10.25 -2.21 -11.96
C VAL A 115 -9.08 -3.03 -12.51
N PHE A 116 -7.84 -2.67 -12.18
CA PHE A 116 -6.64 -3.43 -12.57
C PHE A 116 -6.66 -4.86 -12.02
N PHE A 117 -6.94 -5.02 -10.73
CA PHE A 117 -7.04 -6.34 -10.11
C PHE A 117 -8.25 -7.12 -10.61
N ASP A 118 -9.40 -6.49 -10.79
CA ASP A 118 -10.60 -7.13 -11.36
C ASP A 118 -10.31 -7.71 -12.75
N ARG A 119 -9.65 -6.94 -13.62
CA ARG A 119 -9.21 -7.42 -14.93
C ARG A 119 -8.25 -8.60 -14.82
N PHE A 120 -7.28 -8.54 -13.92
CA PHE A 120 -6.35 -9.65 -13.69
C PHE A 120 -7.09 -10.93 -13.29
N TYR A 121 -8.04 -10.85 -12.36
CA TYR A 121 -8.82 -12.01 -11.94
C TYR A 121 -9.66 -12.59 -13.08
N ARG A 122 -10.29 -11.77 -13.88
CA ARG A 122 -11.12 -12.24 -15.00
C ARG A 122 -10.28 -12.73 -16.19
N GLU A 123 -9.28 -11.98 -16.60
CA GLU A 123 -8.56 -12.23 -17.86
C GLU A 123 -7.40 -13.21 -17.71
N VAL A 124 -6.78 -13.31 -16.53
CA VAL A 124 -5.60 -14.15 -16.27
C VAL A 124 -5.95 -15.36 -15.41
N VAL A 125 -6.56 -15.15 -14.24
CA VAL A 125 -6.95 -16.22 -13.31
C VAL A 125 -8.12 -17.03 -13.87
N GLY A 126 -9.02 -16.37 -14.60
CA GLY A 126 -10.16 -17.02 -15.27
C GLY A 126 -11.41 -17.10 -14.39
N PHE A 127 -11.59 -16.16 -13.45
CA PHE A 127 -12.84 -16.07 -12.70
C PHE A 127 -14.01 -15.69 -13.61
N ALA A 128 -15.07 -16.47 -13.56
CA ALA A 128 -16.33 -16.10 -14.20
C ALA A 128 -17.00 -14.99 -13.39
N SER A 129 -17.22 -13.83 -14.02
CA SER A 129 -17.68 -12.63 -13.29
C SER A 129 -18.47 -11.71 -14.20
N ASP A 130 -19.59 -11.23 -13.71
CA ASP A 130 -20.42 -10.18 -14.33
C ASP A 130 -20.06 -8.78 -13.78
N GLY A 131 -19.18 -8.69 -12.76
CA GLY A 131 -18.75 -7.43 -12.17
C GLY A 131 -17.73 -7.58 -11.05
N ILE A 132 -17.23 -6.46 -10.56
CA ILE A 132 -16.16 -6.39 -9.52
C ILE A 132 -16.57 -7.16 -8.25
N GLN A 133 -17.84 -7.12 -7.85
CA GLN A 133 -18.29 -7.84 -6.65
C GLN A 133 -18.08 -9.36 -6.78
N ASP A 134 -18.34 -9.93 -7.95
CA ASP A 134 -18.15 -11.37 -8.15
C ASP A 134 -16.69 -11.79 -8.05
N THR A 135 -15.75 -10.97 -8.56
CA THR A 135 -14.32 -11.25 -8.43
C THR A 135 -13.84 -11.11 -6.98
N LEU A 136 -14.38 -10.16 -6.23
CA LEU A 136 -14.13 -10.02 -4.79
C LEU A 136 -14.63 -11.26 -4.04
N ASP A 137 -15.88 -11.67 -4.24
CA ASP A 137 -16.48 -12.82 -3.56
C ASP A 137 -15.70 -14.11 -3.82
N GLN A 138 -15.32 -14.36 -5.08
CA GLN A 138 -14.53 -15.54 -5.46
C GLN A 138 -13.10 -15.50 -4.91
N SER A 139 -12.47 -14.32 -4.83
CA SER A 139 -11.10 -14.19 -4.33
C SER A 139 -11.02 -14.25 -2.80
N TYR A 140 -12.10 -13.98 -2.08
CA TYR A 140 -12.09 -13.90 -0.60
C TYR A 140 -11.50 -15.13 0.10
N GLN A 141 -11.60 -16.31 -0.50
CA GLN A 141 -11.01 -17.54 0.02
C GLN A 141 -9.46 -17.49 0.18
N TYR A 142 -8.80 -16.54 -0.49
CA TYR A 142 -7.34 -16.34 -0.39
C TYR A 142 -6.97 -15.19 0.56
N MET A 143 -7.96 -14.57 1.23
CA MET A 143 -7.73 -13.42 2.10
C MET A 143 -6.93 -13.79 3.34
N SER A 144 -5.94 -12.97 3.68
CA SER A 144 -5.16 -13.09 4.91
C SER A 144 -5.80 -12.30 6.06
N GLU A 145 -5.86 -12.88 7.26
CA GLU A 145 -6.35 -12.23 8.48
C GLU A 145 -5.58 -10.93 8.81
N THR A 146 -4.29 -10.87 8.48
CA THR A 146 -3.47 -9.66 8.70
C THR A 146 -4.02 -8.45 7.96
N PHE A 147 -4.51 -8.65 6.74
CA PHE A 147 -5.17 -7.58 5.97
C PHE A 147 -6.49 -7.16 6.63
N ILE A 148 -7.32 -8.13 7.01
CA ILE A 148 -8.63 -7.86 7.62
C ILE A 148 -8.50 -6.93 8.85
N GLY A 149 -7.52 -7.18 9.73
CA GLY A 149 -7.31 -6.37 10.92
C GLY A 149 -7.01 -4.90 10.62
N SER A 150 -6.06 -4.63 9.72
CA SER A 150 -5.64 -3.27 9.36
C SER A 150 -6.75 -2.48 8.67
N PHE A 151 -7.46 -3.09 7.73
CA PHE A 151 -8.58 -2.46 7.02
C PHE A 151 -9.82 -2.33 7.90
N GLY A 152 -10.11 -3.30 8.76
CA GLY A 152 -11.20 -3.21 9.74
C GLY A 152 -11.01 -2.04 10.72
N PHE A 153 -9.76 -1.79 11.14
CA PHE A 153 -9.46 -0.63 11.98
C PHE A 153 -9.59 0.69 11.21
N LEU A 154 -9.19 0.72 9.93
CA LEU A 154 -9.41 1.89 9.07
C LEU A 154 -10.91 2.21 8.93
N ALA A 155 -11.72 1.21 8.59
CA ALA A 155 -13.17 1.37 8.48
C ALA A 155 -13.79 1.90 9.77
N TYR A 156 -13.36 1.40 10.94
CA TYR A 156 -13.79 1.93 12.24
C TYR A 156 -13.43 3.41 12.39
N LEU A 157 -12.18 3.79 12.12
CA LEU A 157 -11.72 5.17 12.26
C LEU A 157 -12.47 6.12 11.33
N THR A 158 -12.69 5.72 10.08
CA THR A 158 -13.39 6.54 9.09
C THR A 158 -14.89 6.67 9.40
N ASP A 159 -15.51 5.65 9.99
CA ASP A 159 -16.88 5.77 10.56
C ASP A 159 -16.92 6.77 11.71
N GLN A 160 -15.92 6.79 12.60
CA GLN A 160 -15.83 7.77 13.67
C GLN A 160 -15.61 9.19 13.12
N ILE A 161 -14.78 9.38 12.08
CA ILE A 161 -14.59 10.66 11.40
C ILE A 161 -15.91 11.17 10.81
N ARG A 162 -16.71 10.29 10.21
CA ARG A 162 -18.02 10.65 9.65
C ARG A 162 -18.96 11.25 10.71
N LEU A 163 -18.89 10.73 11.94
CA LEU A 163 -19.68 11.22 13.08
C LEU A 163 -19.06 12.47 13.72
N ASN A 164 -17.72 12.63 13.66
CA ASN A 164 -16.96 13.68 14.33
C ASN A 164 -15.92 14.27 13.35
N PRO A 165 -16.35 14.95 12.27
CA PRO A 165 -15.44 15.37 11.19
C PRO A 165 -14.38 16.40 11.59
N ASN A 166 -14.55 17.08 12.72
CA ASN A 166 -13.63 18.08 13.24
C ASN A 166 -12.65 17.53 14.29
N ASP A 167 -12.72 16.23 14.61
CA ASP A 167 -11.80 15.60 15.57
C ASP A 167 -10.46 15.30 14.91
N ARG A 168 -9.47 16.16 15.20
CA ARG A 168 -8.11 16.03 14.67
C ARG A 168 -7.40 14.75 15.14
N ARG A 169 -7.76 14.20 16.30
CA ARG A 169 -7.18 12.94 16.80
C ARG A 169 -7.62 11.77 15.95
N LEU A 170 -8.90 11.71 15.56
CA LEU A 170 -9.41 10.69 14.65
C LEU A 170 -8.75 10.81 13.27
N LEU A 171 -8.61 12.03 12.75
CA LEU A 171 -7.93 12.26 11.46
C LEU A 171 -6.47 11.79 11.51
N VAL A 172 -5.70 12.14 12.55
CA VAL A 172 -4.30 11.71 12.71
C VAL A 172 -4.21 10.20 12.85
N SER A 173 -5.11 9.55 13.61
CA SER A 173 -5.15 8.09 13.72
C SER A 173 -5.45 7.43 12.37
N ALA A 174 -6.43 7.93 11.62
CA ALA A 174 -6.78 7.40 10.30
C ALA A 174 -5.62 7.55 9.30
N LEU A 175 -4.99 8.73 9.23
CA LEU A 175 -3.82 8.95 8.37
C LEU A 175 -2.62 8.06 8.78
N THR A 176 -2.41 7.86 10.08
CA THR A 176 -1.35 6.96 10.58
C THR A 176 -1.65 5.50 10.21
N ASN A 177 -2.89 5.06 10.35
CA ASN A 177 -3.25 3.70 9.95
C ASN A 177 -3.22 3.54 8.42
N TYR A 178 -3.72 4.49 7.67
CA TYR A 178 -3.84 4.38 6.21
C TYR A 178 -2.49 4.62 5.52
N GLN A 179 -2.01 5.89 5.46
CA GLN A 179 -0.83 6.21 4.65
C GLN A 179 0.49 5.74 5.26
N LEU A 180 0.63 5.76 6.60
CA LEU A 180 1.86 5.28 7.20
C LEU A 180 1.90 3.75 7.25
N TRP A 181 0.84 3.09 7.77
CA TRP A 181 0.88 1.66 8.01
C TRP A 181 0.43 0.84 6.80
N ILE A 182 -0.81 1.01 6.31
CA ILE A 182 -1.35 0.18 5.21
C ILE A 182 -0.52 0.40 3.94
N GLU A 183 -0.41 1.63 3.46
CA GLU A 183 0.33 1.91 2.24
C GLU A 183 1.84 1.88 2.46
N GLY A 184 2.34 2.66 3.45
CA GLY A 184 3.76 2.92 3.65
C GLY A 184 4.56 1.74 4.22
N VAL A 185 3.92 0.84 4.99
CA VAL A 185 4.58 -0.33 5.59
C VAL A 185 4.14 -1.61 4.92
N LEU A 186 2.83 -1.93 4.91
CA LEU A 186 2.34 -3.21 4.39
C LEU A 186 2.44 -3.27 2.86
N ALA A 187 1.76 -2.37 2.14
CA ALA A 187 1.64 -2.42 0.69
C ALA A 187 3.01 -2.34 0.02
N LEU A 188 3.83 -1.32 0.31
CA LEU A 188 5.15 -1.18 -0.30
C LEU A 188 6.07 -2.38 -0.04
N SER A 189 5.96 -3.06 1.12
CA SER A 189 6.76 -4.25 1.42
C SER A 189 6.34 -5.45 0.57
N VAL A 190 5.05 -5.64 0.37
CA VAL A 190 4.50 -6.78 -0.37
C VAL A 190 4.56 -6.54 -1.89
N MET A 191 4.43 -5.30 -2.34
CA MET A 191 4.67 -4.90 -3.74
C MET A 191 6.06 -5.30 -4.21
N LYS A 192 7.06 -5.10 -3.36
CA LYS A 192 8.44 -5.50 -3.64
C LYS A 192 8.58 -7.01 -3.88
N VAL A 193 7.86 -7.84 -3.12
CA VAL A 193 7.83 -9.30 -3.32
C VAL A 193 7.27 -9.64 -4.69
N THR A 194 6.10 -9.11 -5.01
CA THR A 194 5.36 -9.42 -6.23
C THR A 194 6.12 -8.98 -7.49
N LEU A 195 6.62 -7.75 -7.49
CA LEU A 195 7.42 -7.23 -8.61
C LEU A 195 8.73 -8.01 -8.79
N SER A 196 9.41 -8.36 -7.68
CA SER A 196 10.63 -9.18 -7.73
C SER A 196 10.35 -10.58 -8.27
N PHE A 197 9.21 -11.19 -7.91
CA PHE A 197 8.78 -12.47 -8.44
C PHE A 197 8.59 -12.40 -9.96
N CYS A 198 7.77 -11.48 -10.45
CA CYS A 198 7.51 -11.33 -11.88
C CYS A 198 8.82 -11.15 -12.69
N LYS A 199 9.73 -10.30 -12.18
CA LYS A 199 11.02 -10.04 -12.81
C LYS A 199 11.94 -11.27 -12.78
N LYS A 200 12.08 -11.92 -11.62
CA LYS A 200 12.97 -13.08 -11.42
C LYS A 200 12.58 -14.28 -12.29
N PHE A 201 11.29 -14.57 -12.38
CA PHE A 201 10.78 -15.71 -13.10
C PHE A 201 10.37 -15.38 -14.56
N GLN A 202 10.45 -14.11 -14.95
CA GLN A 202 10.06 -13.60 -16.27
C GLN A 202 8.62 -14.02 -16.64
N VAL A 203 7.69 -13.74 -15.75
CA VAL A 203 6.26 -14.08 -15.88
C VAL A 203 5.39 -12.84 -15.63
N LEU A 204 4.16 -12.90 -16.13
CA LEU A 204 3.11 -11.89 -15.91
C LEU A 204 3.56 -10.46 -16.30
N PRO A 205 4.00 -10.23 -17.54
CA PRO A 205 4.58 -8.94 -17.95
C PRO A 205 3.59 -7.77 -17.86
N ALA A 206 2.31 -7.96 -18.22
CA ALA A 206 1.32 -6.90 -18.13
C ALA A 206 0.93 -6.61 -16.67
N PHE A 207 0.80 -7.65 -15.83
CA PHE A 207 0.62 -7.47 -14.40
C PHE A 207 1.80 -6.71 -13.79
N HIS A 208 3.04 -7.13 -14.09
CA HIS A 208 4.24 -6.43 -13.62
C HIS A 208 4.23 -4.95 -13.99
N LYS A 209 3.90 -4.62 -15.24
CA LYS A 209 3.83 -3.25 -15.76
C LYS A 209 2.77 -2.42 -15.01
N GLY A 210 1.54 -2.94 -14.90
CA GLY A 210 0.44 -2.27 -14.19
C GLY A 210 0.74 -2.11 -12.70
N PHE A 211 1.28 -3.15 -12.06
CA PHE A 211 1.59 -3.11 -10.63
C PHE A 211 2.79 -2.21 -10.30
N LEU A 212 3.72 -2.03 -11.24
CA LEU A 212 4.78 -1.03 -11.11
C LEU A 212 4.21 0.39 -11.17
N ALA A 213 3.22 0.65 -12.05
CA ALA A 213 2.51 1.91 -12.11
C ALA A 213 1.71 2.18 -10.83
N THR A 214 1.00 1.17 -10.30
CA THR A 214 0.35 1.20 -8.98
C THR A 214 1.36 1.56 -7.88
N THR A 215 2.52 0.92 -7.82
CA THR A 215 3.57 1.22 -6.82
C THR A 215 4.02 2.69 -6.87
N ARG A 216 4.11 3.27 -8.05
CA ARG A 216 4.42 4.69 -8.22
C ARG A 216 3.30 5.58 -7.69
N ASP A 217 2.05 5.20 -7.94
CA ASP A 217 0.88 5.91 -7.43
C ASP A 217 0.86 5.86 -5.91
N GLU A 218 1.03 4.68 -5.29
CA GLU A 218 1.17 4.48 -3.84
C GLU A 218 2.28 5.34 -3.21
N SER A 219 3.39 5.51 -3.93
CA SER A 219 4.49 6.35 -3.44
C SER A 219 4.08 7.81 -3.29
N ARG A 220 3.19 8.33 -4.17
CA ARG A 220 2.61 9.68 -4.04
C ARG A 220 1.64 9.76 -2.86
N HIS A 221 0.80 8.73 -2.66
CA HIS A 221 -0.15 8.65 -1.56
C HIS A 221 0.56 8.68 -0.21
N VAL A 222 1.55 7.81 -0.04
CA VAL A 222 2.38 7.76 1.17
C VAL A 222 3.07 9.09 1.43
N TYR A 223 3.67 9.70 0.39
CA TYR A 223 4.35 10.98 0.56
C TYR A 223 3.40 12.08 1.04
N PHE A 224 2.21 12.18 0.42
CA PHE A 224 1.17 13.10 0.84
C PHE A 224 0.79 12.88 2.30
N GLY A 225 0.47 11.64 2.67
CA GLY A 225 0.06 11.28 4.03
C GLY A 225 1.12 11.64 5.07
N MET A 226 2.40 11.36 4.78
CA MET A 226 3.50 11.70 5.67
C MET A 226 3.67 13.22 5.83
N LYS A 227 3.51 14.00 4.75
CA LYS A 227 3.56 15.47 4.82
C LYS A 227 2.38 16.04 5.61
N LEU A 228 1.17 15.54 5.38
CA LEU A 228 -0.03 15.96 6.10
C LEU A 228 0.06 15.61 7.60
N LEU A 229 0.48 14.39 7.94
CA LEU A 229 0.72 14.00 9.33
C LEU A 229 1.73 14.92 10.01
N LYS A 230 2.86 15.19 9.34
CA LYS A 230 3.88 16.10 9.87
C LYS A 230 3.34 17.51 10.08
N GLU A 231 2.55 18.02 9.15
CA GLU A 231 1.87 19.32 9.27
C GLU A 231 0.96 19.36 10.51
N LEU A 232 0.06 18.37 10.65
CA LEU A 232 -0.91 18.30 11.74
C LEU A 232 -0.24 18.21 13.12
N ILE A 233 0.81 17.36 13.28
CA ILE A 233 1.52 17.24 14.56
C ILE A 233 2.47 18.41 14.84
N SER A 234 2.90 19.15 13.83
CA SER A 234 3.70 20.37 14.00
C SER A 234 2.82 21.54 14.46
N GLU A 235 1.58 21.64 13.94
CA GLU A 235 0.59 22.60 14.39
C GLU A 235 0.10 22.32 15.82
N ASP A 236 -0.05 21.05 16.17
CA ASP A 236 -0.51 20.60 17.49
C ASP A 236 0.31 19.40 17.98
N PRO A 237 1.41 19.64 18.73
CA PRO A 237 2.25 18.55 19.25
C PRO A 237 1.53 17.59 20.22
N SER A 238 0.37 17.95 20.76
CA SER A 238 -0.44 17.04 21.59
C SER A 238 -1.00 15.84 20.80
N LEU A 239 -0.94 15.87 19.46
CA LEU A 239 -1.34 14.79 18.57
C LEU A 239 -0.26 13.72 18.37
N VAL A 240 1.01 13.99 18.75
CA VAL A 240 2.10 13.00 18.60
C VAL A 240 1.81 11.68 19.32
N PRO A 241 1.27 11.64 20.56
CA PRO A 241 0.89 10.38 21.19
C PRO A 241 -0.12 9.55 20.37
N VAL A 242 -1.02 10.20 19.61
CA VAL A 242 -2.01 9.50 18.78
C VAL A 242 -1.32 8.69 17.68
N VAL A 243 -0.25 9.23 17.09
CA VAL A 243 0.57 8.49 16.10
C VAL A 243 1.16 7.22 16.73
N TYR A 244 1.74 7.36 17.94
CA TYR A 244 2.32 6.19 18.63
C TYR A 244 1.27 5.16 19.01
N ASP A 245 0.14 5.58 19.59
CA ASP A 245 -0.94 4.68 19.99
C ASP A 245 -1.49 3.90 18.78
N THR A 246 -1.59 4.55 17.64
CA THR A 246 -2.02 3.90 16.40
C THR A 246 -0.98 2.90 15.92
N VAL A 247 0.31 3.26 15.91
CA VAL A 247 1.40 2.34 15.53
C VAL A 247 1.48 1.15 16.49
N TYR A 248 1.34 1.36 17.81
CA TYR A 248 1.27 0.27 18.80
C TYR A 248 0.10 -0.68 18.51
N THR A 249 -1.07 -0.14 18.20
CA THR A 249 -2.25 -0.92 17.84
C THR A 249 -1.95 -1.81 16.63
N MET A 250 -1.35 -1.25 15.58
CA MET A 250 -1.02 -1.99 14.36
C MET A 250 0.03 -3.08 14.60
N LEU A 251 1.07 -2.78 15.37
CA LEU A 251 2.11 -3.78 15.71
C LEU A 251 1.52 -4.93 16.53
N ASN A 252 0.66 -4.63 17.50
CA ASN A 252 -0.01 -5.66 18.31
C ASN A 252 -0.93 -6.53 17.46
N MET A 253 -1.75 -5.94 16.59
CA MET A 253 -2.60 -6.69 15.66
C MET A 253 -1.77 -7.59 14.75
N SER A 254 -0.68 -7.08 14.18
CA SER A 254 0.21 -7.87 13.30
C SER A 254 0.92 -9.00 14.03
N SER A 255 1.19 -8.87 15.34
CA SER A 255 1.80 -9.92 16.16
C SER A 255 0.82 -11.02 16.55
N THR A 256 -0.47 -10.70 16.62
CA THR A 256 -1.53 -11.63 17.04
C THR A 256 -1.92 -12.58 15.90
N TYR A 257 -1.86 -12.12 14.65
CA TYR A 257 -2.20 -12.95 13.50
C TYR A 257 -1.01 -13.82 13.08
N THR A 258 -1.10 -15.11 13.34
CA THR A 258 -0.02 -16.08 13.09
C THR A 258 0.00 -16.65 11.67
N THR A 259 -1.08 -16.54 10.94
CA THR A 259 -1.19 -16.99 9.54
C THR A 259 -0.50 -15.98 8.62
N LEU A 260 0.81 -16.15 8.49
CA LEU A 260 1.60 -15.35 7.56
C LEU A 260 1.63 -16.04 6.20
N ILE A 261 1.46 -15.24 5.15
CA ILE A 261 1.63 -15.72 3.76
C ILE A 261 3.00 -16.38 3.62
N ASP A 262 3.03 -17.56 3.01
CA ASP A 262 4.28 -18.23 2.63
C ASP A 262 4.80 -17.63 1.32
N TYR A 263 5.79 -16.74 1.40
CA TYR A 263 6.40 -16.11 0.23
C TYR A 263 7.49 -16.97 -0.45
N THR A 264 7.84 -18.13 0.11
CA THR A 264 8.92 -18.96 -0.43
C THR A 264 8.65 -19.48 -1.85
N PRO A 265 7.40 -19.80 -2.27
CA PRO A 265 7.13 -20.16 -3.65
C PRO A 265 7.39 -19.00 -4.64
N LEU A 266 7.32 -17.75 -4.16
CA LEU A 266 7.64 -16.56 -4.94
C LEU A 266 9.15 -16.22 -4.93
N GLY A 267 9.97 -17.08 -4.34
CA GLY A 267 11.42 -16.93 -4.31
C GLY A 267 11.93 -15.89 -3.31
N VAL A 268 11.12 -15.59 -2.28
CA VAL A 268 11.43 -14.62 -1.22
C VAL A 268 11.30 -15.29 0.14
N GLU A 269 12.30 -15.11 0.98
CA GLU A 269 12.27 -15.65 2.34
C GLU A 269 11.31 -14.84 3.24
N ARG A 270 10.61 -15.54 4.14
CA ARG A 270 9.67 -14.95 5.08
C ARG A 270 10.28 -13.82 5.92
N LEU A 271 11.53 -14.02 6.38
CA LEU A 271 12.26 -13.04 7.19
C LEU A 271 12.54 -11.74 6.42
N PHE A 272 12.75 -11.83 5.11
CA PHE A 272 12.99 -10.66 4.26
C PHE A 272 11.79 -9.69 4.25
N VAL A 273 10.58 -10.21 4.10
CA VAL A 273 9.37 -9.35 4.09
C VAL A 273 9.20 -8.64 5.43
N ARG A 274 9.39 -9.39 6.55
CA ARG A 274 9.32 -8.82 7.89
C ARG A 274 10.38 -7.74 8.13
N ALA A 275 11.62 -7.99 7.70
CA ALA A 275 12.69 -6.99 7.78
C ALA A 275 12.37 -5.74 6.96
N THR A 276 11.82 -5.91 5.75
CA THR A 276 11.41 -4.80 4.88
C THR A 276 10.28 -3.96 5.51
N MET A 277 9.29 -4.61 6.14
CA MET A 277 8.22 -3.90 6.86
C MET A 277 8.77 -3.04 8.01
N ILE A 278 9.71 -3.59 8.79
CA ILE A 278 10.33 -2.87 9.90
C ILE A 278 11.17 -1.70 9.38
N GLU A 279 11.92 -1.90 8.31
CA GLU A 279 12.69 -0.83 7.66
C GLU A 279 11.78 0.29 7.17
N ASN A 280 10.68 -0.07 6.50
CA ASN A 280 9.68 0.90 6.04
C ASN A 280 9.06 1.66 7.22
N LEU A 281 8.70 0.97 8.32
CA LEU A 281 8.17 1.63 9.51
C LEU A 281 9.16 2.63 10.09
N LYS A 282 10.43 2.23 10.26
CA LYS A 282 11.50 3.13 10.75
C LYS A 282 11.66 4.35 9.83
N LYS A 283 11.67 4.14 8.50
CA LYS A 283 11.74 5.24 7.52
C LYS A 283 10.55 6.22 7.66
N LYS A 284 9.32 5.72 7.81
CA LYS A 284 8.13 6.57 7.95
C LYS A 284 8.14 7.36 9.27
N LEU A 285 8.49 6.73 10.39
CA LEU A 285 8.61 7.43 11.67
C LEU A 285 9.69 8.52 11.61
N ASN A 286 10.83 8.26 10.97
CA ASN A 286 11.89 9.25 10.77
C ASN A 286 11.42 10.44 9.90
N MET A 287 10.55 10.21 8.90
CA MET A 287 9.98 11.30 8.07
C MET A 287 9.13 12.28 8.89
N LEU A 288 8.52 11.83 9.99
CA LEU A 288 7.74 12.68 10.88
C LEU A 288 8.62 13.55 11.79
N GLU A 289 9.92 13.24 11.89
CA GLU A 289 10.89 13.97 12.76
C GLU A 289 10.46 13.98 14.24
N ILE A 290 9.76 12.92 14.69
CA ILE A 290 9.38 12.73 16.09
C ILE A 290 10.27 11.67 16.74
N PRO A 291 10.63 11.82 18.05
CA PRO A 291 11.45 10.83 18.73
C PRO A 291 10.68 9.50 18.87
N ILE A 292 11.34 8.38 18.59
CA ILE A 292 10.72 7.06 18.78
C ILE A 292 10.80 6.71 20.27
N PRO A 293 9.65 6.47 20.96
CA PRO A 293 9.65 6.06 22.36
C PRO A 293 10.41 4.75 22.56
N ARG A 294 11.09 4.60 23.72
CA ARG A 294 11.90 3.40 24.01
C ARG A 294 11.10 2.10 23.94
N GLU A 295 9.85 2.14 24.39
CA GLU A 295 8.95 0.98 24.32
C GLU A 295 8.62 0.59 22.88
N LEU A 296 8.32 1.58 22.03
CA LEU A 296 8.08 1.35 20.60
C LEU A 296 9.34 0.82 19.91
N GLN A 297 10.50 1.39 20.23
CA GLN A 297 11.77 0.89 19.71
C GLN A 297 12.02 -0.56 20.13
N ALA A 298 11.77 -0.91 21.40
CA ALA A 298 11.92 -2.27 21.90
C ALA A 298 10.97 -3.26 21.20
N MET A 299 9.71 -2.86 20.92
CA MET A 299 8.78 -3.69 20.14
C MET A 299 9.28 -3.89 18.70
N ILE A 300 9.73 -2.83 18.06
CA ILE A 300 10.29 -2.89 16.70
C ILE A 300 11.51 -3.82 16.66
N ASP A 301 12.39 -3.73 17.65
CA ASP A 301 13.60 -4.56 17.72
C ASP A 301 13.28 -6.03 18.04
N ALA A 302 12.26 -6.29 18.87
CA ALA A 302 11.78 -7.66 19.16
C ALA A 302 11.14 -8.34 17.93
N ILE A 303 10.64 -7.56 16.99
CA ILE A 303 10.08 -8.06 15.74
C ILE A 303 11.19 -8.31 14.69
N GLN A 304 12.36 -7.66 14.80
CA GLN A 304 13.46 -7.92 13.86
C GLN A 304 13.86 -9.40 13.95
N PRO A 305 14.00 -10.08 12.80
CA PRO A 305 14.63 -11.39 12.82
C PRO A 305 16.04 -11.21 13.40
N GLU A 306 16.41 -12.06 14.36
CA GLU A 306 17.81 -12.15 14.77
C GLU A 306 18.62 -12.25 13.49
N ALA A 307 19.52 -11.28 13.29
CA ALA A 307 20.51 -11.37 12.23
C ALA A 307 21.15 -12.74 12.39
N ALA A 308 21.03 -13.58 11.36
CA ALA A 308 21.56 -14.92 11.40
C ALA A 308 22.97 -14.84 11.97
N ALA A 309 23.11 -15.27 13.22
CA ALA A 309 24.38 -15.34 13.87
C ALA A 309 25.18 -16.39 13.13
N GLY A 310 26.14 -15.96 12.37
CA GLY A 310 27.34 -16.69 12.10
C GLY A 310 27.37 -17.61 10.91
N GLY A 311 28.39 -17.48 10.25
CA GLY A 311 29.20 -18.48 9.61
C GLY A 311 29.26 -18.45 8.14
#